data_3021dc9863f071287a4fe83d3063481a
#
_entry.id   3021dc9863f071287a4fe83d3063481a
#
_cell.length_a   1.000
_cell.length_b   1.000
_cell.length_c   1.000
_cell.angle_alpha   90.00
_cell.angle_beta   90.00
_cell.angle_gamma   90.00
#
_symmetry.space_group_name_H-M   'P 1'
#
loop_
_entity.id
_entity.type
_entity.pdbx_description
1 polymer ?
#
loop_
_entity_poly.entity_id
_entity_poly.type
_entity_poly.pdbx_seq_one_letter_code
_entity_poly.pdbx_strand_id
1 'polypeptide(L)'
;MHISKLSLVNYRNFPNTKLLFQKGINTVIGENGSGKTNLFRAIRLLLDDNMIRSAYRLEHTDFHRGLGRWQGHWIIISLEFEEISADESVQALFRHGTGVIEEEANGKATYNLIFRPKKEIRLRLSQLNDGDQAGLDAI
;
A
#
# COMPACT_ATOMS: atom_id res chain seq x y z
N MET A 1 16.61 10.39 7.71
CA MET A 1 15.34 9.72 7.30
C MET A 1 15.64 8.40 6.60
N HIS A 2 14.92 7.38 6.91
CA HIS A 2 14.99 6.09 6.23
C HIS A 2 13.63 5.38 6.26
N ILE A 3 13.43 4.47 5.32
CA ILE A 3 12.25 3.59 5.34
C ILE A 3 12.46 2.55 6.43
N SER A 4 11.54 2.48 7.39
CA SER A 4 11.63 1.51 8.51
C SER A 4 10.74 0.30 8.31
N LYS A 5 9.63 0.44 7.60
CA LYS A 5 8.68 -0.65 7.37
C LYS A 5 7.94 -0.48 6.05
N LEU A 6 7.74 -1.59 5.36
CA LEU A 6 6.83 -1.71 4.23
C LEU A 6 5.76 -2.74 4.57
N SER A 7 4.50 -2.37 4.42
CA SER A 7 3.36 -3.28 4.58
C SER A 7 2.60 -3.41 3.28
N LEU A 8 2.31 -4.64 2.88
CA LEU A 8 1.58 -4.97 1.66
C LEU A 8 0.38 -5.85 2.00
N VAL A 9 -0.81 -5.45 1.59
CA VAL A 9 -2.03 -6.22 1.77
C VAL A 9 -2.67 -6.47 0.40
N ASN A 10 -2.88 -7.72 0.05
CA ASN A 10 -3.52 -8.16 -1.19
C ASN A 10 -2.88 -7.63 -2.48
N TYR A 11 -1.58 -7.37 -2.45
CA TYR A 11 -0.86 -6.87 -3.61
C TYR A 11 -0.05 -7.97 -4.28
N ARG A 12 -0.45 -8.34 -5.50
CA ARG A 12 0.19 -9.35 -6.35
C ARG A 12 0.48 -10.65 -5.63
N ASN A 13 1.75 -11.00 -5.41
CA ASN A 13 2.13 -12.22 -4.69
C ASN A 13 2.17 -12.05 -3.16
N PHE A 14 1.77 -10.89 -2.64
CA PHE A 14 1.78 -10.58 -1.21
C PHE A 14 0.36 -10.51 -0.63
N PRO A 15 -0.13 -11.54 0.07
CA PRO A 15 -1.46 -11.49 0.70
C PRO A 15 -1.48 -10.56 1.91
N ASN A 16 -0.52 -10.67 2.79
CA ASN A 16 -0.33 -9.79 3.94
C ASN A 16 1.12 -9.91 4.41
N THR A 17 1.93 -8.94 4.06
CA THR A 17 3.36 -8.97 4.27
C THR A 17 3.84 -7.68 4.91
N LYS A 18 4.69 -7.81 5.92
CA LYS A 18 5.39 -6.70 6.56
C LYS A 18 6.87 -6.96 6.50
N LEU A 19 7.61 -5.99 5.97
CA LEU A 19 9.06 -6.00 5.91
C LEU A 19 9.60 -4.88 6.78
N LEU A 20 10.49 -5.23 7.69
CA LEU A 20 11.19 -4.28 8.55
C LEU A 20 12.57 -4.02 7.97
N PHE A 21 12.94 -2.76 7.88
CA PHE A 21 14.23 -2.33 7.38
C PHE A 21 15.05 -1.69 8.48
N GLN A 22 16.36 -1.81 8.36
CA GLN A 22 17.31 -1.16 9.24
C GLN A 22 17.85 0.10 8.58
N LYS A 23 18.37 1.01 9.38
CA LYS A 23 19.09 2.18 8.87
C LYS A 23 20.32 1.72 8.07
N GLY A 24 20.54 2.35 6.93
CA GLY A 24 21.65 2.03 6.03
C GLY A 24 21.21 1.15 4.87
N ILE A 25 22.06 0.20 4.49
CA ILE A 25 21.84 -0.66 3.34
C ILE A 25 21.03 -1.89 3.73
N ASN A 26 19.93 -2.12 3.03
CA ASN A 26 19.11 -3.33 3.13
C ASN A 26 19.19 -4.08 1.80
N THR A 27 19.52 -5.36 1.84
CA THR A 27 19.66 -6.18 0.64
C THR A 27 18.51 -7.15 0.52
N VAL A 28 17.90 -7.20 -0.66
CA VAL A 28 16.82 -8.14 -0.98
C VAL A 28 17.37 -9.21 -1.92
N ILE A 29 17.32 -10.45 -1.47
CA ILE A 29 17.82 -11.59 -2.22
C ILE A 29 16.66 -12.56 -2.49
N GLY A 30 16.64 -13.12 -3.68
CA GLY A 30 15.67 -14.13 -4.08
C GLY A 30 15.85 -14.54 -5.52
N GLU A 31 15.25 -15.66 -5.88
CA GLU A 31 15.22 -16.14 -7.26
C GLU A 31 14.37 -15.25 -8.16
N ASN A 32 14.59 -15.35 -9.47
CA ASN A 32 13.72 -14.70 -10.45
C ASN A 32 12.27 -15.21 -10.30
N GLY A 33 11.32 -14.29 -10.22
CA GLY A 33 9.91 -14.64 -10.00
C GLY A 33 9.50 -14.76 -8.54
N SER A 34 10.40 -14.55 -7.57
CA SER A 34 10.08 -14.60 -6.13
C SER A 34 9.30 -13.39 -5.61
N GLY A 35 9.09 -12.37 -6.44
CA GLY A 35 8.35 -11.17 -6.07
C GLY A 35 9.21 -9.94 -5.80
N LYS A 36 10.53 -9.98 -5.99
CA LYS A 36 11.41 -8.81 -5.79
C LYS A 36 10.97 -7.61 -6.62
N THR A 37 10.65 -7.83 -7.89
CA THR A 37 10.17 -6.76 -8.79
C THR A 37 8.87 -6.14 -8.28
N ASN A 38 7.94 -6.94 -7.80
CA ASN A 38 6.67 -6.47 -7.24
C ASN A 38 6.88 -5.67 -5.95
N LEU A 39 7.85 -6.08 -5.13
CA LEU A 39 8.24 -5.35 -3.92
C LEU A 39 8.71 -3.93 -4.26
N PHE A 40 9.67 -3.80 -5.17
CA PHE A 40 10.18 -2.50 -5.59
C PHE A 40 9.13 -1.66 -6.32
N ARG A 41 8.27 -2.31 -7.09
CA ARG A 41 7.15 -1.63 -7.75
C ARG A 41 6.18 -1.03 -6.73
N ALA A 42 5.89 -1.73 -5.64
CA ALA A 42 5.06 -1.22 -4.57
C ALA A 42 5.65 0.06 -3.94
N ILE A 43 6.96 0.07 -3.69
CA ILE A 43 7.66 1.26 -3.18
C ILE A 43 7.60 2.41 -4.20
N ARG A 44 7.81 2.11 -5.47
CA ARG A 44 7.76 3.11 -6.55
C ARG A 44 6.37 3.73 -6.72
N LEU A 45 5.31 2.98 -6.52
CA LEU A 45 3.93 3.50 -6.59
C LEU A 45 3.70 4.63 -5.59
N LEU A 46 4.40 4.62 -4.45
CA LEU A 46 4.29 5.68 -3.44
C LEU A 46 5.29 6.81 -3.64
N LEU A 47 6.50 6.52 -4.11
CA LEU A 47 7.61 7.46 -4.10
C LEU A 47 8.03 7.98 -5.47
N ASP A 48 7.69 7.29 -6.55
CA ASP A 48 8.10 7.67 -7.89
C ASP A 48 7.04 8.60 -8.51
N ASP A 49 7.38 9.88 -8.62
CA ASP A 49 6.50 10.90 -9.19
C ASP A 49 6.03 10.56 -10.62
N ASN A 50 6.88 9.91 -11.40
CA ASN A 50 6.53 9.51 -12.76
C ASN A 50 5.45 8.41 -12.76
N MET A 51 5.48 7.51 -11.81
CA MET A 51 4.44 6.48 -11.66
C MET A 51 3.14 7.06 -11.10
N ILE A 52 3.22 8.02 -10.19
CA ILE A 52 2.04 8.68 -9.62
C ILE A 52 1.32 9.51 -10.68
N ARG A 53 2.07 10.20 -11.54
CA ARG A 53 1.54 11.07 -12.61
C ARG A 53 1.19 10.31 -13.88
N SER A 54 1.78 9.15 -14.09
CA SER A 54 1.50 8.33 -15.28
C SER A 54 0.08 7.79 -15.24
N ALA A 55 -0.38 7.32 -16.40
CA ALA A 55 -1.63 6.56 -16.48
C ALA A 55 -1.58 5.22 -15.73
N TYR A 56 -0.43 4.90 -15.10
CA TYR A 56 -0.33 3.70 -14.27
C TYR A 56 -1.19 3.86 -13.03
N ARG A 57 -2.21 3.05 -12.98
CA ARG A 57 -3.09 2.92 -11.82
C ARG A 57 -3.08 1.46 -11.40
N LEU A 58 -3.33 1.22 -10.12
CA LEU A 58 -3.62 -0.13 -9.69
C LEU A 58 -4.86 -0.66 -10.44
N GLU A 59 -4.74 -1.86 -10.94
CA GLU A 59 -5.79 -2.56 -11.68
C GLU A 59 -6.23 -3.81 -10.92
N HIS A 60 -7.34 -4.42 -11.36
CA HIS A 60 -7.81 -5.65 -10.76
C HIS A 60 -6.78 -6.80 -10.84
N THR A 61 -5.90 -6.78 -11.84
CA THR A 61 -4.81 -7.75 -11.99
C THR A 61 -3.71 -7.63 -10.94
N ASP A 62 -3.67 -6.50 -10.22
CA ASP A 62 -2.73 -6.26 -9.11
C ASP A 62 -3.18 -6.92 -7.79
N PHE A 63 -4.41 -7.38 -7.69
CA PHE A 63 -4.88 -8.13 -6.54
C PHE A 63 -4.15 -9.47 -6.40
N HIS A 64 -3.97 -9.89 -5.16
CA HIS A 64 -3.38 -11.20 -4.87
C HIS A 64 -4.27 -12.31 -5.44
N ARG A 65 -3.68 -13.20 -6.24
CA ARG A 65 -4.41 -14.28 -6.92
C ARG A 65 -5.06 -15.27 -5.95
N GLY A 66 -4.48 -15.47 -4.78
CA GLY A 66 -5.02 -16.35 -3.76
C GLY A 66 -6.35 -15.91 -3.16
N LEU A 67 -6.80 -14.66 -3.40
CA LEU A 67 -8.12 -14.20 -3.00
C LEU A 67 -9.26 -14.90 -3.76
N GLY A 68 -8.97 -15.47 -4.94
CA GLY A 68 -9.99 -15.96 -5.85
C GLY A 68 -10.81 -14.81 -6.45
N ARG A 69 -11.72 -14.27 -5.68
CA ARG A 69 -12.58 -13.15 -6.07
C ARG A 69 -12.05 -11.84 -5.48
N TRP A 70 -11.59 -10.93 -6.34
CA TRP A 70 -11.00 -9.65 -5.92
C TRP A 70 -12.02 -8.59 -5.53
N GLN A 71 -13.27 -8.69 -6.03
CA GLN A 71 -14.30 -7.70 -5.79
C GLN A 71 -14.59 -7.56 -4.30
N GLY A 72 -14.62 -6.33 -3.82
CA GLY A 72 -14.83 -6.00 -2.42
C GLY A 72 -13.58 -6.01 -1.54
N HIS A 73 -12.48 -6.54 -2.02
CA HIS A 73 -11.21 -6.50 -1.32
C HIS A 73 -10.47 -5.17 -1.55
N TRP A 74 -9.52 -4.91 -0.69
CA TRP A 74 -8.67 -3.71 -0.75
C TRP A 74 -7.24 -4.11 -1.00
N ILE A 75 -6.51 -3.27 -1.75
CA ILE A 75 -5.05 -3.30 -1.80
C ILE A 75 -4.56 -2.15 -0.93
N ILE A 76 -3.67 -2.43 0.00
CA ILE A 76 -3.04 -1.43 0.86
C ILE A 76 -1.53 -1.58 0.74
N ILE A 77 -0.87 -0.49 0.40
CA ILE A 77 0.59 -0.37 0.40
C ILE A 77 0.94 0.75 1.35
N SER A 78 1.73 0.46 2.37
CA SER A 78 2.09 1.41 3.42
C SER A 78 3.59 1.44 3.61
N LEU A 79 4.18 2.63 3.58
CA LEU A 79 5.58 2.89 3.92
C LEU A 79 5.67 3.71 5.21
N GLU A 80 6.44 3.23 6.15
CA GLU A 80 6.78 3.96 7.37
C GLU A 80 8.21 4.47 7.29
N PHE A 81 8.38 5.75 7.61
CA PHE A 81 9.66 6.42 7.67
C PHE A 81 9.99 6.79 9.11
N GLU A 82 11.25 6.72 9.45
CA GLU A 82 11.76 7.13 10.76
C GLU A 82 12.90 8.14 10.62
N GLU A 83 13.22 8.82 11.72
CA GLU A 83 14.26 9.86 11.80
C GLU A 83 14.05 11.01 10.80
N ILE A 84 12.82 11.50 10.71
CA ILE A 84 12.49 12.66 9.87
C ILE A 84 12.82 13.93 10.63
N SER A 85 13.62 14.83 10.03
CA SER A 85 13.82 16.16 10.55
C SER A 85 12.57 17.04 10.41
N ALA A 86 12.45 18.11 11.20
CA ALA A 86 11.32 19.02 11.10
C ALA A 86 11.16 19.60 9.68
N ASP A 87 12.27 19.90 9.02
CA ASP A 87 12.26 20.44 7.65
C ASP A 87 11.79 19.39 6.64
N GLU A 88 12.24 18.15 6.77
CA GLU A 88 11.79 17.02 5.93
C GLU A 88 10.33 16.72 6.15
N SER A 89 9.84 16.82 7.39
CA SER A 89 8.42 16.63 7.70
C SER A 89 7.56 17.67 6.98
N VAL A 90 7.96 18.92 6.97
CA VAL A 90 7.27 19.99 6.25
C VAL A 90 7.29 19.73 4.75
N GLN A 91 8.42 19.32 4.19
CA GLN A 91 8.53 18.97 2.78
C GLN A 91 7.63 17.79 2.39
N ALA A 92 7.56 16.76 3.24
CA ALA A 92 6.68 15.61 3.02
C ALA A 92 5.20 16.02 3.00
N LEU A 93 4.79 16.89 3.92
CA LEU A 93 3.42 17.43 3.95
C LEU A 93 3.09 18.22 2.69
N PHE A 94 4.01 19.06 2.24
CA PHE A 94 3.80 19.90 1.05
C PHE A 94 3.72 19.09 -0.25
N ARG A 95 4.56 18.08 -0.40
CA ARG A 95 4.65 17.32 -1.65
C ARG A 95 3.51 16.35 -1.86
N HIS A 96 3.01 15.75 -0.81
CA HIS A 96 2.13 14.59 -0.95
C HIS A 96 0.78 14.72 -0.23
N GLY A 97 0.60 15.67 0.66
CA GLY A 97 -0.69 16.02 1.29
C GLY A 97 -1.42 14.91 2.06
N THR A 98 -0.88 13.70 2.09
CA THR A 98 -1.51 12.52 2.67
C THR A 98 -0.69 11.86 3.78
N GLY A 99 0.47 12.43 4.10
CA GLY A 99 1.32 11.91 5.17
C GLY A 99 0.73 12.24 6.54
N VAL A 100 0.63 11.24 7.39
CA VAL A 100 0.34 11.42 8.81
C VAL A 100 1.67 11.44 9.55
N ILE A 101 1.95 12.54 10.25
CA ILE A 101 3.15 12.68 11.06
C ILE A 101 2.75 12.51 12.51
N GLU A 102 3.35 11.55 13.17
CA GLU A 102 3.20 11.34 14.60
C GLU A 102 4.19 12.23 15.34
N GLU A 103 3.68 13.28 16.00
CA GLU A 103 4.50 14.27 16.70
C GLU A 103 5.27 13.69 17.90
N GLU A 104 4.79 12.61 18.50
CA GLU A 104 5.33 12.10 19.76
C GLU A 104 6.54 11.19 19.63
N ALA A 105 6.84 10.65 18.46
CA ALA A 105 7.83 9.58 18.34
C ALA A 105 8.90 9.89 17.30
N ASN A 106 9.87 10.72 17.66
CA ASN A 106 11.14 10.82 16.92
C ASN A 106 11.02 11.04 15.39
N GLY A 107 10.00 11.77 14.93
CA GLY A 107 9.85 12.09 13.52
C GLY A 107 9.50 10.89 12.65
N LYS A 108 8.41 10.20 12.94
CA LYS A 108 7.84 9.13 12.09
C LYS A 108 6.79 9.70 11.13
N ALA A 109 6.76 9.16 9.94
CA ALA A 109 5.71 9.43 8.96
C ALA A 109 5.29 8.16 8.26
N THR A 110 4.01 8.07 7.90
CA THR A 110 3.46 6.92 7.18
C THR A 110 2.78 7.40 5.90
N TYR A 111 3.14 6.77 4.79
CA TYR A 111 2.48 6.93 3.51
C TYR A 111 1.65 5.71 3.19
N ASN A 112 0.40 5.94 2.81
CA ASN A 112 -0.52 4.87 2.44
C ASN A 112 -1.07 5.08 1.03
N LEU A 113 -1.02 4.03 0.22
CA LEU A 113 -1.77 3.90 -1.00
C LEU A 113 -2.87 2.87 -0.77
N ILE A 114 -4.13 3.29 -0.91
CA ILE A 114 -5.29 2.43 -0.70
C ILE A 114 -6.09 2.37 -1.99
N PHE A 115 -6.19 1.18 -2.55
CA PHE A 115 -7.08 0.87 -3.67
C PHE A 115 -8.27 0.09 -3.13
N ARG A 116 -9.45 0.66 -3.21
CA ARG A 116 -10.65 0.12 -2.58
C ARG A 116 -11.90 0.37 -3.44
N PRO A 117 -12.97 -0.38 -3.22
CA PRO A 117 -14.25 -0.12 -3.89
C PRO A 117 -14.76 1.29 -3.62
N LYS A 118 -15.50 1.85 -4.55
CA LYS A 118 -16.17 3.14 -4.38
C LYS A 118 -17.09 3.12 -3.16
N LYS A 119 -17.36 4.28 -2.58
CA LYS A 119 -18.18 4.43 -1.37
C LYS A 119 -19.54 3.73 -1.48
N GLU A 120 -20.21 3.89 -2.60
CA GLU A 120 -21.51 3.27 -2.86
C GLU A 120 -21.44 1.75 -2.79
N ILE A 121 -20.41 1.16 -3.42
CA ILE A 121 -20.19 -0.29 -3.38
C ILE A 121 -19.87 -0.76 -1.97
N ARG A 122 -19.04 -0.01 -1.23
CA ARG A 122 -18.72 -0.35 0.17
C ARG A 122 -19.95 -0.35 1.06
N LEU A 123 -20.86 0.61 0.88
CA LEU A 123 -22.12 0.66 1.62
C LEU A 123 -22.99 -0.56 1.30
N ARG A 124 -23.09 -0.94 0.04
CA ARG A 124 -23.84 -2.14 -0.38
C ARG A 124 -23.24 -3.41 0.20
N LEU A 125 -21.90 -3.53 0.19
CA LEU A 125 -21.20 -4.67 0.79
C LEU A 125 -21.44 -4.76 2.30
N SER A 126 -21.48 -3.64 3.01
CA SER A 126 -21.73 -3.60 4.47
C SER A 126 -23.15 -4.04 4.86
N GLN A 127 -24.07 -4.02 3.92
CA GLN A 127 -25.47 -4.43 4.12
C GLN A 127 -25.71 -5.92 3.84
N LEU A 128 -24.69 -6.62 3.30
CA LEU A 128 -24.79 -8.05 3.03
C LEU A 128 -24.60 -8.86 4.31
N ASN A 129 -25.35 -9.95 4.42
CA ASN A 129 -25.15 -10.93 5.48
C ASN A 129 -23.95 -11.83 5.13
N ASP A 130 -23.33 -12.42 6.15
CA ASP A 130 -22.27 -13.37 5.96
C ASP A 130 -22.73 -14.55 5.10
N GLY A 131 -21.99 -14.85 4.05
CA GLY A 131 -22.30 -15.95 3.13
C GLY A 131 -23.33 -15.62 2.05
N ASP A 132 -23.78 -14.39 1.91
CA ASP A 132 -24.69 -13.98 0.84
C ASP A 132 -23.98 -13.86 -0.51
N GLN A 133 -23.76 -14.98 -1.15
CA GLN A 133 -23.09 -15.05 -2.46
C GLN A 133 -23.90 -14.37 -3.57
N ALA A 134 -25.22 -14.49 -3.53
CA ALA A 134 -26.11 -13.86 -4.50
C ALA A 134 -26.07 -12.34 -4.42
N GLY A 135 -26.05 -11.79 -3.20
CA GLY A 135 -25.87 -10.36 -2.96
C GLY A 135 -24.52 -9.84 -3.45
N LEU A 136 -23.45 -10.60 -3.24
CA LEU A 136 -22.12 -10.29 -3.79
C LEU A 136 -22.12 -10.29 -5.31
N ASP A 137 -22.77 -11.25 -5.95
CA ASP A 137 -22.81 -11.37 -7.41
C ASP A 137 -23.60 -10.22 -8.05
N ALA A 138 -24.55 -9.61 -7.33
CA ALA A 138 -25.33 -8.49 -7.79
C ALA A 138 -24.58 -7.13 -7.72
N ILE A 139 -23.46 -7.07 -7.04
CA ILE A 139 -22.59 -5.90 -6.93
C ILE A 139 -21.48 -5.99 -7.97
#